data_6df11ffbad2d0b6c9e476d57c25e0e94
#
_entry.id   6df11ffbad2d0b6c9e476d57c25e0e94
#
_cell.length_a   1.000
_cell.length_b   1.000
_cell.length_c   1.000
_cell.angle_alpha   90.00
_cell.angle_beta   90.00
_cell.angle_gamma   90.00
#
_symmetry.space_group_name_H-M   'P 1'
#
loop_
_entity.id
_entity.type
_entity.pdbx_description
1 polymer ?
#
loop_
_entity_poly.entity_id
_entity_poly.type
_entity_poly.pdbx_seq_one_letter_code
_entity_poly.pdbx_strand_id
1 'polypeptide(L)'
;MTNPKYLIPLLCVLFAGCTNTSNKENLAYQFIKPIPADKSPFNGDLKELNATTLPALFSFTDFNWKDSTLTLTAYSIDTYKASEIDNLQKGDTILFRNDTIITDKIERGKYLTINGGIENGGVELAAYEGGTYRVQLMDDHPQYSEIGKVQLPLSDTFTIIDCGDNPEDPYDTIRTNHKQRLENMKEYKHDFIELNTRVKIENGKITNITRNWIP
;
A
#
# COMPACT_ATOMS: atom_id res chain seq x y z
N MET A 1 53.24 61.45 60.85
CA MET A 1 53.57 61.25 59.43
C MET A 1 53.17 59.85 59.04
N THR A 2 51.97 59.71 58.52
CA THR A 2 51.39 58.40 58.13
C THR A 2 50.80 58.53 56.73
N ASN A 3 51.38 57.76 55.79
CA ASN A 3 50.98 57.74 54.40
C ASN A 3 49.68 56.90 54.24
N PRO A 4 48.66 57.35 53.54
CA PRO A 4 47.49 56.56 53.23
C PRO A 4 47.79 55.66 52.00
N LYS A 5 47.62 54.38 52.14
CA LYS A 5 47.64 53.41 51.07
C LYS A 5 46.34 53.48 50.31
N TYR A 6 46.42 53.73 49.02
CA TYR A 6 45.30 53.65 48.08
C TYR A 6 44.98 52.19 47.78
N LEU A 7 43.81 51.75 48.18
CA LEU A 7 43.27 50.45 47.81
C LEU A 7 42.49 50.62 46.51
N ILE A 8 42.97 50.00 45.44
CA ILE A 8 42.27 49.95 44.14
C ILE A 8 41.36 48.73 44.18
N PRO A 9 40.00 48.90 44.05
CA PRO A 9 39.15 47.75 43.94
C PRO A 9 39.29 47.15 42.57
N LEU A 10 39.69 45.86 42.50
CA LEU A 10 39.73 45.02 41.31
C LEU A 10 38.29 44.70 40.90
N LEU A 11 37.82 45.38 39.83
CA LEU A 11 36.50 45.12 39.25
C LEU A 11 36.55 43.86 38.39
N CYS A 12 36.16 42.70 38.94
CA CYS A 12 35.96 41.47 38.21
C CYS A 12 34.70 41.59 37.33
N VAL A 13 34.88 41.89 36.05
CA VAL A 13 33.79 41.78 35.06
C VAL A 13 33.64 40.32 34.72
N LEU A 14 32.63 39.69 35.32
CA LEU A 14 32.16 38.36 34.92
C LEU A 14 31.43 38.50 33.58
N PHE A 15 32.12 38.17 32.47
CA PHE A 15 31.44 37.88 31.23
C PHE A 15 30.69 36.57 31.38
N ALA A 16 29.39 36.65 31.66
CA ALA A 16 28.49 35.56 31.47
C ALA A 16 28.38 35.33 29.95
N GLY A 17 29.22 34.47 29.42
CA GLY A 17 29.08 33.96 28.09
C GLY A 17 27.81 33.13 28.03
N CYS A 18 26.74 33.66 27.41
CA CYS A 18 25.62 32.90 26.96
C CYS A 18 26.09 31.96 25.88
N THR A 19 26.52 30.77 26.29
CA THR A 19 26.62 29.66 25.33
C THR A 19 25.20 29.28 24.94
N ASN A 20 24.74 29.84 23.80
CA ASN A 20 23.63 29.25 23.08
C ASN A 20 24.08 27.85 22.64
N THR A 21 23.95 26.89 23.54
CA THR A 21 23.86 25.50 23.15
C THR A 21 22.53 25.37 22.43
N SER A 22 22.55 25.58 21.11
CA SER A 22 21.49 25.05 20.27
C SER A 22 21.47 23.55 20.55
N ASN A 23 20.53 23.13 21.37
CA ASN A 23 20.09 21.74 21.40
C ASN A 23 19.65 21.43 19.96
N LYS A 24 20.56 20.96 19.14
CA LYS A 24 20.21 20.14 18.01
C LYS A 24 19.60 18.89 18.65
N GLU A 25 18.29 18.89 18.85
CA GLU A 25 17.56 17.68 19.03
C GLU A 25 18.06 16.75 17.92
N ASN A 26 18.65 15.64 18.30
CA ASN A 26 18.94 14.56 17.38
C ASN A 26 17.58 14.01 16.94
N LEU A 27 16.96 14.69 15.98
CA LEU A 27 15.79 14.22 15.29
C LEU A 27 16.22 12.95 14.57
N ALA A 28 15.87 11.82 15.19
CA ALA A 28 16.05 10.53 14.56
C ALA A 28 15.06 10.48 13.39
N TYR A 29 15.57 10.59 12.18
CA TYR A 29 14.76 10.45 10.98
C TYR A 29 14.17 9.04 10.90
N GLN A 30 12.91 8.95 10.49
CA GLN A 30 12.22 7.69 10.30
C GLN A 30 12.57 7.11 8.92
N PHE A 31 12.62 5.78 8.85
CA PHE A 31 12.63 5.04 7.60
C PHE A 31 11.33 4.24 7.50
N ILE A 32 10.38 4.78 6.74
CA ILE A 32 9.02 4.26 6.63
C ILE A 32 8.94 3.30 5.44
N LYS A 33 8.47 2.09 5.70
CA LYS A 33 8.27 1.06 4.69
C LYS A 33 6.79 0.76 4.52
N PRO A 34 6.37 0.36 3.33
CA PRO A 34 5.02 -0.18 3.17
C PRO A 34 4.85 -1.40 4.06
N ILE A 35 3.64 -1.64 4.51
CA ILE A 35 3.29 -2.86 5.20
C ILE A 35 3.49 -3.97 4.17
N PRO A 36 4.46 -4.89 4.38
CA PRO A 36 4.72 -5.94 3.42
C PRO A 36 3.50 -6.86 3.30
N ALA A 37 3.32 -7.39 2.13
CA ALA A 37 2.24 -8.33 1.82
C ALA A 37 2.25 -9.56 2.74
N ASP A 38 3.42 -9.98 3.22
CA ASP A 38 3.61 -11.06 4.19
C ASP A 38 3.06 -10.75 5.59
N LYS A 39 2.81 -9.46 5.90
CA LYS A 39 2.16 -9.00 7.14
C LYS A 39 0.69 -8.57 6.93
N SER A 40 0.21 -8.58 5.72
CA SER A 40 -1.19 -8.67 5.37
C SER A 40 -1.77 -9.93 6.06
N PRO A 41 -3.09 -10.17 6.16
CA PRO A 41 -3.63 -11.37 6.83
C PRO A 41 -3.02 -12.71 6.39
N PHE A 42 -2.05 -12.68 5.50
CA PHE A 42 -1.30 -13.83 5.03
C PHE A 42 0.01 -13.97 5.79
N ASN A 43 0.13 -14.94 6.65
CA ASN A 43 1.40 -15.32 7.28
C ASN A 43 2.37 -16.01 6.30
N GLY A 44 2.34 -15.62 5.02
CA GLY A 44 3.22 -16.17 3.99
C GLY A 44 2.76 -17.48 3.37
N ASP A 45 1.78 -18.19 3.92
CA ASP A 45 1.18 -19.35 3.27
C ASP A 45 -0.23 -19.01 2.74
N LEU A 46 -0.28 -18.74 1.43
CA LEU A 46 -1.52 -18.44 0.72
C LEU A 46 -2.57 -19.58 0.80
N LYS A 47 -2.15 -20.81 1.20
CA LYS A 47 -3.05 -21.94 1.40
C LYS A 47 -3.82 -21.86 2.72
N GLU A 48 -3.34 -21.10 3.67
CA GLU A 48 -3.97 -20.89 4.97
C GLU A 48 -4.97 -19.73 4.98
N LEU A 49 -5.21 -19.11 3.81
CA LEU A 49 -6.11 -17.97 3.68
C LEU A 49 -7.51 -18.29 4.15
N ASN A 50 -7.99 -17.49 5.07
CA ASN A 50 -9.33 -17.64 5.60
C ASN A 50 -10.06 -16.29 5.57
N ALA A 51 -11.28 -16.28 4.99
CA ALA A 51 -12.19 -15.13 4.94
C ALA A 51 -11.53 -13.84 4.37
N THR A 52 -10.78 -13.97 3.28
CA THR A 52 -10.09 -12.83 2.65
C THR A 52 -10.56 -12.58 1.23
N THR A 53 -10.39 -11.34 0.78
CA THR A 53 -10.56 -10.92 -0.62
C THR A 53 -9.30 -10.20 -1.06
N LEU A 54 -8.70 -10.65 -2.16
CA LEU A 54 -7.45 -10.08 -2.66
C LEU A 54 -7.50 -9.77 -4.15
N PRO A 55 -6.69 -8.81 -4.60
CA PRO A 55 -6.42 -8.60 -6.01
C PRO A 55 -5.69 -9.81 -6.59
N ALA A 56 -6.00 -10.19 -7.82
CA ALA A 56 -5.37 -11.34 -8.46
C ALA A 56 -5.25 -11.18 -9.97
N LEU A 57 -4.24 -11.89 -10.52
CA LEU A 57 -4.02 -12.01 -11.95
C LEU A 57 -4.05 -13.48 -12.34
N PHE A 58 -4.82 -13.81 -13.36
CA PHE A 58 -4.88 -15.14 -13.98
C PHE A 58 -5.56 -15.07 -15.34
N SER A 59 -5.49 -16.14 -16.10
CA SER A 59 -6.22 -16.33 -17.35
C SER A 59 -7.19 -17.51 -17.25
N PHE A 60 -8.08 -17.67 -18.23
CA PHE A 60 -8.95 -18.84 -18.29
C PHE A 60 -8.21 -20.16 -18.44
N THR A 61 -7.01 -20.14 -18.99
CA THR A 61 -6.15 -21.31 -19.12
C THR A 61 -5.56 -21.79 -17.80
N ASP A 62 -5.62 -20.94 -16.75
CA ASP A 62 -5.11 -21.28 -15.42
C ASP A 62 -6.12 -22.09 -14.58
N PHE A 63 -7.37 -22.25 -15.08
CA PHE A 63 -8.34 -23.16 -14.49
C PHE A 63 -8.01 -24.61 -14.86
N ASN A 64 -7.91 -25.43 -13.84
CA ASN A 64 -7.92 -26.88 -14.00
C ASN A 64 -9.32 -27.44 -13.64
N TRP A 65 -10.16 -27.58 -14.63
CA TRP A 65 -11.55 -28.01 -14.44
C TRP A 65 -11.68 -29.46 -13.97
N LYS A 66 -10.69 -30.32 -14.29
CA LYS A 66 -10.68 -31.70 -13.83
C LYS A 66 -10.53 -31.77 -12.31
N ASP A 67 -9.64 -30.98 -11.76
CA ASP A 67 -9.30 -30.99 -10.34
C ASP A 67 -10.02 -29.87 -9.57
N SER A 68 -10.85 -29.08 -10.26
CA SER A 68 -11.56 -27.94 -9.71
C SER A 68 -10.64 -26.98 -8.96
N THR A 69 -9.54 -26.57 -9.62
CA THR A 69 -8.58 -25.62 -9.06
C THR A 69 -8.33 -24.46 -10.01
N LEU A 70 -7.85 -23.34 -9.46
CA LEU A 70 -7.34 -22.19 -10.20
C LEU A 70 -5.94 -21.87 -9.71
N THR A 71 -5.02 -21.65 -10.67
CA THR A 71 -3.71 -21.08 -10.38
C THR A 71 -3.78 -19.57 -10.62
N LEU A 72 -3.40 -18.77 -9.63
CA LEU A 72 -3.43 -17.31 -9.73
C LEU A 72 -2.16 -16.70 -9.14
N THR A 73 -1.83 -15.50 -9.59
CA THR A 73 -0.87 -14.63 -8.92
C THR A 73 -1.64 -13.69 -8.01
N ALA A 74 -1.33 -13.72 -6.72
CA ALA A 74 -1.97 -12.91 -5.71
C ALA A 74 -1.20 -11.60 -5.52
N TYR A 75 -1.95 -10.52 -5.24
CA TYR A 75 -1.41 -9.19 -4.99
C TYR A 75 -1.93 -8.62 -3.68
N SER A 76 -1.18 -7.68 -3.12
CA SER A 76 -1.64 -6.79 -2.06
C SER A 76 -1.59 -5.34 -2.51
N ILE A 77 -2.38 -4.50 -1.86
CA ILE A 77 -2.26 -3.04 -2.00
C ILE A 77 -1.15 -2.57 -1.06
N ASP A 78 -0.20 -1.80 -1.58
CA ASP A 78 0.84 -1.20 -0.76
C ASP A 78 0.23 -0.16 0.17
N THR A 79 0.40 -0.37 1.46
CA THR A 79 -0.11 0.51 2.51
C THR A 79 0.98 0.89 3.50
N TYR A 80 0.81 2.03 4.16
CA TYR A 80 1.70 2.55 5.21
C TYR A 80 0.88 2.81 6.46
N LYS A 81 1.48 2.66 7.63
CA LYS A 81 0.80 2.94 8.89
C LYS A 81 0.49 4.42 9.02
N ALA A 82 -0.75 4.77 9.37
CA ALA A 82 -1.14 6.16 9.59
C ALA A 82 -0.27 6.80 10.68
N SER A 83 0.07 6.09 11.75
CA SER A 83 0.91 6.61 12.83
C SER A 83 2.32 7.02 12.39
N GLU A 84 2.86 6.43 11.32
CA GLU A 84 4.15 6.82 10.74
C GLU A 84 3.98 8.00 9.78
N ILE A 85 2.96 7.94 8.93
CA ILE A 85 2.69 8.95 7.89
C ILE A 85 2.18 10.27 8.51
N ASP A 86 1.35 10.21 9.54
CA ASP A 86 0.83 11.42 10.21
C ASP A 86 1.95 12.22 10.89
N ASN A 87 2.99 11.53 11.36
CA ASN A 87 4.16 12.11 12.00
C ASN A 87 5.33 12.38 11.03
N LEU A 88 5.10 12.22 9.73
CA LEU A 88 6.11 12.43 8.71
C LEU A 88 6.65 13.86 8.74
N GLN A 89 7.97 14.01 8.69
CA GLN A 89 8.69 15.28 8.70
C GLN A 89 9.77 15.34 7.61
N LYS A 90 10.24 16.53 7.32
CA LYS A 90 11.38 16.74 6.41
C LYS A 90 12.60 15.96 6.90
N GLY A 91 13.24 15.22 6.00
CA GLY A 91 14.37 14.36 6.28
C GLY A 91 14.00 12.89 6.52
N ASP A 92 12.75 12.59 6.81
CA ASP A 92 12.28 11.20 6.85
C ASP A 92 12.37 10.56 5.47
N THR A 93 12.44 9.25 5.46
CA THR A 93 12.59 8.47 4.24
C THR A 93 11.42 7.52 4.08
N ILE A 94 10.86 7.49 2.87
CA ILE A 94 9.80 6.55 2.49
C ILE A 94 10.34 5.59 1.43
N LEU A 95 10.16 4.31 1.64
CA LEU A 95 10.37 3.30 0.60
C LEU A 95 9.11 3.19 -0.25
N PHE A 96 9.21 3.52 -1.53
CA PHE A 96 8.15 3.39 -2.52
C PHE A 96 8.63 2.52 -3.68
N ARG A 97 7.98 1.41 -3.91
CA ARG A 97 8.50 0.36 -4.79
C ARG A 97 9.89 -0.08 -4.32
N ASN A 98 10.91 0.07 -5.16
CA ASN A 98 12.31 -0.18 -4.82
C ASN A 98 13.11 1.11 -4.60
N ASP A 99 12.44 2.26 -4.64
CA ASP A 99 13.07 3.56 -4.53
C ASP A 99 12.96 4.13 -3.12
N THR A 100 13.99 4.83 -2.71
CA THR A 100 14.07 5.51 -1.43
C THR A 100 13.84 7.00 -1.64
N ILE A 101 12.72 7.53 -1.13
CA ILE A 101 12.34 8.94 -1.25
C ILE A 101 12.64 9.63 0.06
N ILE A 102 13.61 10.58 0.05
CA ILE A 102 13.86 11.47 1.19
C ILE A 102 12.84 12.60 1.14
N THR A 103 12.10 12.77 2.22
CA THR A 103 11.07 13.80 2.33
C THR A 103 11.70 15.18 2.45
N ASP A 104 11.47 16.05 1.49
CA ASP A 104 11.88 17.46 1.52
C ASP A 104 10.68 18.38 1.70
N LYS A 105 9.58 18.12 1.02
CA LYS A 105 8.33 18.89 1.06
C LYS A 105 7.14 17.97 1.34
N ILE A 106 6.27 18.42 2.24
CA ILE A 106 5.03 17.72 2.60
C ILE A 106 3.88 18.69 2.41
N GLU A 107 2.90 18.30 1.61
CA GLU A 107 1.66 19.03 1.40
C GLU A 107 0.49 18.16 1.86
N ARG A 108 -0.33 18.70 2.77
CA ARG A 108 -1.49 18.00 3.34
C ARG A 108 -2.77 18.60 2.78
N GLY A 109 -3.48 17.85 1.97
CA GLY A 109 -4.74 18.23 1.33
C GLY A 109 -5.69 17.05 1.25
N LYS A 110 -6.39 16.89 0.12
CA LYS A 110 -7.17 15.67 -0.18
C LYS A 110 -6.27 14.43 -0.12
N TYR A 111 -5.07 14.57 -0.62
CA TYR A 111 -3.99 13.59 -0.49
C TYR A 111 -2.84 14.20 0.30
N LEU A 112 -2.02 13.34 0.89
CA LEU A 112 -0.73 13.74 1.42
C LEU A 112 0.28 13.60 0.29
N THR A 113 0.80 14.74 -0.18
CA THR A 113 1.75 14.79 -1.30
C THR A 113 3.16 15.05 -0.77
N ILE A 114 4.09 14.20 -1.14
CA ILE A 114 5.49 14.27 -0.76
C ILE A 114 6.30 14.64 -2.00
N ASN A 115 7.15 15.66 -1.87
CA ASN A 115 8.05 16.16 -2.92
C ASN A 115 7.32 16.50 -4.25
N GLY A 116 6.08 16.96 -4.16
CA GLY A 116 5.27 17.32 -5.33
C GLY A 116 4.67 16.15 -6.10
N GLY A 117 4.59 14.96 -5.47
CA GLY A 117 3.95 13.78 -6.05
C GLY A 117 4.82 12.99 -7.01
N ILE A 118 4.23 11.95 -7.59
CA ILE A 118 4.93 10.96 -8.42
C ILE A 118 5.63 11.58 -9.62
N GLU A 119 5.02 12.56 -10.27
CA GLU A 119 5.58 13.25 -11.43
C GLU A 119 6.89 13.99 -11.12
N ASN A 120 7.10 14.34 -9.85
CA ASN A 120 8.28 15.06 -9.38
C ASN A 120 9.24 14.16 -8.58
N GLY A 121 9.13 12.85 -8.71
CA GLY A 121 9.97 11.89 -7.98
C GLY A 121 9.60 11.74 -6.51
N GLY A 122 8.41 12.18 -6.13
CA GLY A 122 7.81 11.98 -4.82
C GLY A 122 6.73 10.90 -4.81
N VAL A 123 5.79 10.99 -3.88
CA VAL A 123 4.67 10.07 -3.76
C VAL A 123 3.41 10.80 -3.29
N GLU A 124 2.26 10.31 -3.69
CA GLU A 124 0.96 10.74 -3.17
C GLU A 124 0.33 9.59 -2.37
N LEU A 125 -0.19 9.93 -1.19
CA LEU A 125 -0.78 8.99 -0.27
C LEU A 125 -2.23 9.39 0.04
N ALA A 126 -3.14 8.44 -0.09
CA ALA A 126 -4.54 8.58 0.28
C ALA A 126 -4.84 7.81 1.56
N ALA A 127 -5.66 8.37 2.44
CA ALA A 127 -6.17 7.62 3.60
C ALA A 127 -6.90 6.35 3.13
N TYR A 128 -6.65 5.25 3.82
CA TYR A 128 -7.17 3.95 3.47
C TYR A 128 -7.68 3.20 4.72
N GLU A 129 -8.27 2.04 4.51
CA GLU A 129 -8.86 1.22 5.57
C GLU A 129 -7.87 0.86 6.70
N GLY A 130 -8.40 0.56 7.88
CA GLY A 130 -7.61 0.06 8.99
C GLY A 130 -6.59 1.04 9.58
N GLY A 131 -6.77 2.36 9.38
CA GLY A 131 -5.82 3.35 9.87
C GLY A 131 -4.49 3.31 9.12
N THR A 132 -4.58 3.15 7.80
CA THR A 132 -3.43 3.13 6.90
C THR A 132 -3.55 4.24 5.84
N TYR A 133 -2.45 4.46 5.11
CA TYR A 133 -2.43 5.19 3.86
C TYR A 133 -2.05 4.23 2.74
N ARG A 134 -2.64 4.40 1.57
CA ARG A 134 -2.22 3.72 0.34
C ARG A 134 -1.57 4.70 -0.62
N VAL A 135 -0.70 4.21 -1.47
CA VAL A 135 -0.19 5.01 -2.58
C VAL A 135 -1.33 5.29 -3.55
N GLN A 136 -1.39 6.54 -3.99
CA GLN A 136 -2.32 7.03 -4.99
C GLN A 136 -1.57 7.21 -6.31
N LEU A 137 -1.82 6.34 -7.28
CA LEU A 137 -1.30 6.47 -8.63
C LEU A 137 -2.19 7.37 -9.49
N MET A 138 -1.77 7.64 -10.71
CA MET A 138 -2.61 8.28 -11.72
C MET A 138 -3.94 7.50 -11.85
N ASP A 139 -5.02 8.21 -12.17
CA ASP A 139 -6.37 7.66 -12.32
C ASP A 139 -6.94 7.01 -11.05
N ASP A 140 -6.52 7.48 -9.88
CA ASP A 140 -6.99 7.03 -8.56
C ASP A 140 -6.71 5.53 -8.25
N HIS A 141 -5.84 4.88 -9.00
CA HIS A 141 -5.49 3.48 -8.75
C HIS A 141 -4.45 3.32 -7.61
N PRO A 142 -4.59 2.27 -6.79
CA PRO A 142 -3.58 1.93 -5.79
C PRO A 142 -2.34 1.28 -6.43
N GLN A 143 -1.21 1.34 -5.74
CA GLN A 143 -0.06 0.51 -6.06
C GLN A 143 -0.31 -0.91 -5.56
N TYR A 144 -0.05 -1.89 -6.43
CA TYR A 144 -0.11 -3.31 -6.10
C TYR A 144 1.29 -3.92 -6.05
N SER A 145 1.52 -4.78 -5.06
CA SER A 145 2.72 -5.62 -4.97
C SER A 145 2.34 -7.08 -5.07
N GLU A 146 3.09 -7.84 -5.86
CA GLU A 146 2.91 -9.28 -5.98
C GLU A 146 3.26 -9.97 -4.66
N ILE A 147 2.34 -10.81 -4.16
CA ILE A 147 2.55 -11.65 -2.98
C ILE A 147 3.15 -12.98 -3.38
N GLY A 148 2.71 -13.52 -4.51
CA GLY A 148 3.18 -14.78 -5.06
C GLY A 148 2.14 -15.54 -5.85
N LYS A 149 2.54 -16.68 -6.41
CA LYS A 149 1.70 -17.57 -7.22
C LYS A 149 1.21 -18.75 -6.39
N VAL A 150 -0.09 -19.03 -6.46
CA VAL A 150 -0.72 -20.10 -5.69
C VAL A 150 -1.77 -20.83 -6.52
N GLN A 151 -1.92 -22.13 -6.29
CA GLN A 151 -3.03 -22.94 -6.79
C GLN A 151 -4.00 -23.24 -5.64
N LEU A 152 -5.25 -22.83 -5.80
CA LEU A 152 -6.30 -23.01 -4.80
C LEU A 152 -7.48 -23.79 -5.38
N PRO A 153 -8.13 -24.64 -4.57
CA PRO A 153 -9.35 -25.31 -4.97
C PRO A 153 -10.51 -24.33 -5.09
N LEU A 154 -11.40 -24.59 -6.02
CA LEU A 154 -12.71 -23.93 -6.12
C LEU A 154 -13.66 -24.55 -5.12
N SER A 155 -14.53 -23.73 -4.51
CA SER A 155 -15.62 -24.28 -3.69
C SER A 155 -16.73 -24.88 -4.58
N ASP A 156 -17.56 -25.75 -4.01
CA ASP A 156 -18.69 -26.33 -4.74
C ASP A 156 -19.75 -25.27 -5.11
N THR A 157 -19.73 -24.14 -4.40
CA THR A 157 -20.62 -22.98 -4.62
C THR A 157 -19.90 -21.81 -5.28
N PHE A 158 -18.74 -22.06 -5.90
CA PHE A 158 -17.95 -21.06 -6.58
C PHE A 158 -18.76 -20.28 -7.62
N THR A 159 -18.55 -18.98 -7.68
CA THR A 159 -19.23 -18.09 -8.63
C THR A 159 -18.25 -17.08 -9.22
N ILE A 160 -18.34 -16.84 -10.52
CA ILE A 160 -17.74 -15.67 -11.18
C ILE A 160 -18.83 -14.63 -11.40
N ILE A 161 -18.47 -13.37 -11.09
CA ILE A 161 -19.23 -12.17 -11.44
C ILE A 161 -18.31 -11.35 -12.35
N ASP A 162 -18.64 -11.26 -13.63
CA ASP A 162 -17.88 -10.52 -14.62
C ASP A 162 -18.75 -9.37 -15.13
N CYS A 163 -18.32 -8.14 -14.90
CA CYS A 163 -19.04 -6.94 -15.32
C CYS A 163 -18.86 -6.62 -16.81
N GLY A 164 -18.18 -7.46 -17.59
CA GLY A 164 -17.94 -7.25 -19.00
C GLY A 164 -17.02 -6.05 -19.30
N ASP A 165 -17.10 -5.53 -20.50
CA ASP A 165 -16.32 -4.38 -20.95
C ASP A 165 -17.13 -3.08 -20.97
N ASN A 166 -18.44 -3.15 -20.74
CA ASN A 166 -19.31 -1.99 -20.71
C ASN A 166 -20.06 -1.88 -19.39
N PRO A 167 -19.71 -0.96 -18.47
CA PRO A 167 -20.35 -0.81 -17.18
C PRO A 167 -21.80 -0.30 -17.27
N GLU A 168 -22.16 0.31 -18.38
CA GLU A 168 -23.49 0.87 -18.59
C GLU A 168 -24.47 -0.18 -19.13
N ASP A 169 -23.97 -1.35 -19.56
CA ASP A 169 -24.80 -2.46 -20.00
C ASP A 169 -24.95 -3.52 -18.92
N PRO A 170 -26.07 -3.53 -18.17
CA PRO A 170 -26.30 -4.53 -17.13
C PRO A 170 -26.47 -5.96 -17.67
N TYR A 171 -26.68 -6.13 -18.97
CA TYR A 171 -26.78 -7.44 -19.63
C TYR A 171 -25.39 -8.03 -19.91
N ASP A 172 -24.35 -7.21 -19.91
CA ASP A 172 -22.97 -7.65 -20.08
C ASP A 172 -22.41 -8.34 -18.82
N THR A 173 -23.06 -8.12 -17.68
CA THR A 173 -22.66 -8.76 -16.43
C THR A 173 -22.99 -10.24 -16.44
N ILE A 174 -21.95 -11.08 -16.42
CA ILE A 174 -22.05 -12.53 -16.33
C ILE A 174 -21.95 -12.94 -14.86
N ARG A 175 -22.98 -13.64 -14.38
CA ARG A 175 -22.91 -14.28 -13.05
C ARG A 175 -23.16 -15.79 -13.24
N THR A 176 -22.13 -16.60 -13.00
CA THR A 176 -22.25 -18.04 -13.25
C THR A 176 -21.36 -18.87 -12.32
N ASN A 177 -21.83 -20.07 -12.02
CA ASN A 177 -21.06 -21.16 -11.42
C ASN A 177 -21.05 -22.41 -12.32
N HIS A 178 -21.62 -22.32 -13.52
CA HIS A 178 -21.69 -23.45 -14.44
C HIS A 178 -20.39 -23.58 -15.21
N LYS A 179 -19.71 -24.70 -15.02
CA LYS A 179 -18.44 -25.05 -15.68
C LYS A 179 -18.50 -24.82 -17.20
N GLN A 180 -19.54 -25.31 -17.88
CA GLN A 180 -19.69 -25.17 -19.32
C GLN A 180 -19.76 -23.71 -19.76
N ARG A 181 -20.43 -22.85 -18.99
CA ARG A 181 -20.52 -21.42 -19.30
C ARG A 181 -19.17 -20.72 -19.07
N LEU A 182 -18.44 -21.12 -18.02
CA LEU A 182 -17.09 -20.64 -17.76
C LEU A 182 -16.10 -21.09 -18.85
N GLU A 183 -16.23 -22.32 -19.34
CA GLU A 183 -15.43 -22.79 -20.46
C GLU A 183 -15.70 -22.01 -21.75
N ASN A 184 -16.95 -21.61 -21.99
CA ASN A 184 -17.35 -20.79 -23.14
C ASN A 184 -16.79 -19.37 -23.03
N MET A 185 -16.54 -18.85 -21.82
CA MET A 185 -15.90 -17.55 -21.62
C MET A 185 -14.43 -17.50 -22.08
N LYS A 186 -13.83 -18.65 -22.45
CA LYS A 186 -12.49 -18.66 -23.09
C LYS A 186 -12.42 -17.83 -24.37
N GLU A 187 -13.54 -17.63 -25.02
CA GLU A 187 -13.64 -16.79 -26.23
C GLU A 187 -13.59 -15.29 -25.90
N TYR A 188 -13.91 -14.93 -24.65
CA TYR A 188 -13.77 -13.57 -24.16
C TYR A 188 -12.30 -13.35 -23.81
N LYS A 189 -11.65 -12.46 -24.56
CA LYS A 189 -10.23 -12.09 -24.38
C LYS A 189 -10.03 -11.12 -23.21
N HIS A 190 -10.79 -11.29 -22.14
CA HIS A 190 -10.69 -10.41 -21.00
C HIS A 190 -9.60 -10.87 -20.05
N ASP A 191 -8.73 -9.96 -19.68
CA ASP A 191 -7.68 -10.21 -18.72
C ASP A 191 -8.25 -10.03 -17.30
N PHE A 192 -8.04 -11.04 -16.47
CA PHE A 192 -8.25 -10.97 -15.03
C PHE A 192 -6.96 -10.48 -14.40
N ILE A 193 -6.85 -9.16 -14.23
CA ILE A 193 -5.66 -8.51 -13.70
C ILE A 193 -5.91 -7.96 -12.29
N GLU A 194 -4.86 -7.71 -11.54
CA GLU A 194 -4.93 -7.23 -10.15
C GLU A 194 -5.72 -5.93 -10.00
N LEU A 195 -5.75 -5.12 -11.06
CA LEU A 195 -6.46 -3.84 -11.06
C LEU A 195 -7.97 -4.04 -11.02
N ASN A 196 -8.52 -4.97 -11.81
CA ASN A 196 -9.96 -5.19 -11.97
C ASN A 196 -10.50 -6.41 -11.23
N THR A 197 -9.64 -7.33 -10.81
CA THR A 197 -10.07 -8.64 -10.32
C THR A 197 -9.89 -8.76 -8.81
N ARG A 198 -10.94 -9.26 -8.16
CA ARG A 198 -10.94 -9.62 -6.74
C ARG A 198 -11.32 -11.08 -6.59
N VAL A 199 -10.53 -11.82 -5.84
CA VAL A 199 -10.76 -13.23 -5.54
C VAL A 199 -11.06 -13.36 -4.05
N LYS A 200 -12.23 -13.91 -3.72
CA LYS A 200 -12.63 -14.21 -2.36
C LYS A 200 -12.26 -15.64 -2.01
N ILE A 201 -11.54 -15.79 -0.91
CA ILE A 201 -11.08 -17.08 -0.41
C ILE A 201 -11.65 -17.29 0.98
N GLU A 202 -12.25 -18.45 1.20
CA GLU A 202 -12.80 -18.88 2.48
C GLU A 202 -12.41 -20.33 2.74
N ASN A 203 -11.84 -20.60 3.92
CA ASN A 203 -11.35 -21.93 4.30
C ASN A 203 -10.39 -22.54 3.25
N GLY A 204 -9.50 -21.72 2.70
CA GLY A 204 -8.52 -22.13 1.69
C GLY A 204 -9.11 -22.48 0.31
N LYS A 205 -10.38 -22.14 0.05
CA LYS A 205 -11.05 -22.35 -1.23
C LYS A 205 -11.52 -21.04 -1.83
N ILE A 206 -11.45 -20.93 -3.14
CA ILE A 206 -12.02 -19.78 -3.86
C ILE A 206 -13.53 -19.94 -3.89
N THR A 207 -14.24 -18.97 -3.32
CA THR A 207 -15.73 -18.95 -3.27
C THR A 207 -16.32 -17.98 -4.29
N ASN A 208 -15.59 -16.92 -4.62
CA ASN A 208 -16.05 -15.95 -5.59
C ASN A 208 -14.88 -15.29 -6.32
N ILE A 209 -15.10 -14.98 -7.59
CA ILE A 209 -14.24 -14.09 -8.38
C ILE A 209 -15.12 -12.97 -8.91
N THR A 210 -14.70 -11.73 -8.71
CA THR A 210 -15.36 -10.56 -9.28
C THR A 210 -14.38 -9.82 -10.18
N ARG A 211 -14.73 -9.59 -11.42
CA ARG A 211 -14.04 -8.69 -12.33
C ARG A 211 -14.90 -7.44 -12.52
N ASN A 212 -14.33 -6.30 -12.18
CA ASN A 212 -14.95 -4.99 -12.38
C ASN A 212 -14.52 -4.42 -13.72
N TRP A 213 -15.36 -3.57 -14.29
CA TRP A 213 -14.94 -2.76 -15.42
C TRP A 213 -13.92 -1.71 -14.98
N ILE A 214 -12.99 -1.41 -15.88
CA ILE A 214 -12.03 -0.31 -15.75
C ILE A 214 -12.13 0.53 -17.01
N PRO A 215 -12.24 1.86 -16.88
CA PRO A 215 -12.31 2.77 -18.02
C PRO A 215 -11.04 2.74 -18.87
#